data_12fc3c885b191bfd2ab1e7cfa3207a00
#
_entry.id   12fc3c885b191bfd2ab1e7cfa3207a00
#
_cell.length_a   1.000
_cell.length_b   1.000
_cell.length_c   1.000
_cell.angle_alpha   90.00
_cell.angle_beta   90.00
_cell.angle_gamma   90.00
#
_symmetry.space_group_name_H-M   'P 1'
#
loop_
_entity.id
_entity.type
_entity.pdbx_description
1 polymer ?
#
loop_
_entity_poly.entity_id
_entity_poly.type
_entity_poly.pdbx_seq_one_letter_code
_entity_poly.pdbx_strand_id
1 'polypeptide(L)'
;MRLYSQKDVDKKALRGARIAVLGYGSQGRAHALNLRDSGYDVVVGVRKGRSWTQAKKDGLPVAEPAAAIEGAQLVAMLVPDLTQKPLYAELHKHIEQGATLLFAHGFNIHFKQIKPRKDLDVVLIAPKGPGDLVRRQYQQGRGVPCLIAVAQNPSKRAKAKALAYADGIGGTRGGVLETTFAEETETDLFGEQAVLCGGATELVVKGYETLVEAGYQPAVAYYECLHELKLIVDLLHEGGITKMHRFISETAKYGDLTRGPRIINKTTKKEMRKILAEIQQGKFARQWIAENKAGRRKYSKLLKADLRHSIEKVGAQLRARMPWLEAG
;
A
#
# COMPACT_ATOMS: atom_id res chain seq x y z
N MET A 1 -1.05 -9.83 -21.69
CA MET A 1 -1.01 -8.79 -20.63
C MET A 1 -0.73 -7.44 -21.30
N ARG A 2 -1.56 -6.43 -21.06
CA ARG A 2 -1.34 -5.07 -21.56
C ARG A 2 -0.85 -4.18 -20.42
N LEU A 3 0.34 -3.62 -20.56
CA LEU A 3 0.89 -2.60 -19.68
C LEU A 3 0.73 -1.24 -20.35
N TYR A 4 0.09 -0.31 -19.64
CA TYR A 4 -0.03 1.07 -20.07
C TYR A 4 1.21 1.87 -19.61
N SER A 5 1.64 2.77 -20.47
CA SER A 5 2.76 3.69 -20.28
C SER A 5 2.30 5.13 -20.50
N GLN A 6 3.21 6.09 -20.41
CA GLN A 6 2.90 7.50 -20.69
C GLN A 6 2.31 7.74 -22.10
N LYS A 7 2.63 6.88 -23.08
CA LYS A 7 2.11 6.97 -24.45
C LYS A 7 0.61 6.65 -24.55
N ASP A 8 0.07 5.92 -23.58
CA ASP A 8 -1.34 5.51 -23.55
C ASP A 8 -2.23 6.50 -22.81
N VAL A 9 -1.68 7.58 -22.27
CA VAL A 9 -2.38 8.55 -21.41
C VAL A 9 -3.03 9.66 -22.22
N ASP A 10 -4.35 9.79 -22.08
CA ASP A 10 -5.06 11.01 -22.49
C ASP A 10 -4.83 12.13 -21.46
N LYS A 11 -3.83 12.98 -21.71
CA LYS A 11 -3.50 14.11 -20.83
C LYS A 11 -4.64 15.15 -20.67
N LYS A 12 -5.66 15.09 -21.55
CA LYS A 12 -6.83 15.98 -21.45
C LYS A 12 -7.87 15.44 -20.46
N ALA A 13 -7.78 14.18 -20.04
CA ALA A 13 -8.80 13.52 -19.21
C ALA A 13 -9.01 14.19 -17.85
N LEU A 14 -7.96 14.79 -17.25
CA LEU A 14 -8.00 15.53 -15.99
C LEU A 14 -7.47 16.96 -16.13
N ARG A 15 -7.39 17.50 -17.36
CA ARG A 15 -6.90 18.87 -17.59
C ARG A 15 -7.84 19.89 -16.95
N GLY A 16 -7.29 20.75 -16.08
CA GLY A 16 -8.06 21.78 -15.36
C GLY A 16 -8.96 21.21 -14.24
N ALA A 17 -8.89 19.91 -13.98
CA ALA A 17 -9.66 19.31 -12.90
C ALA A 17 -9.04 19.65 -11.54
N ARG A 18 -9.89 20.08 -10.59
CA ARG A 18 -9.54 20.18 -9.19
C ARG A 18 -9.62 18.79 -8.54
N ILE A 19 -8.55 18.39 -7.87
CA ILE A 19 -8.40 17.09 -7.23
C ILE A 19 -8.38 17.28 -5.71
N ALA A 20 -9.38 16.73 -5.02
CA ALA A 20 -9.41 16.68 -3.57
C ALA A 20 -8.80 15.36 -3.08
N VAL A 21 -7.74 15.44 -2.28
CA VAL A 21 -7.11 14.29 -1.64
C VAL A 21 -7.56 14.24 -0.17
N LEU A 22 -8.47 13.32 0.14
CA LEU A 22 -8.98 13.13 1.49
C LEU A 22 -8.08 12.18 2.27
N GLY A 23 -7.33 12.72 3.25
CA GLY A 23 -6.31 12.03 4.01
C GLY A 23 -4.89 12.41 3.60
N TYR A 24 -3.99 12.46 4.59
CA TYR A 24 -2.58 12.83 4.40
C TYR A 24 -1.65 11.89 5.17
N GLY A 25 -1.96 10.59 5.08
CA GLY A 25 -1.09 9.49 5.49
C GLY A 25 -0.04 9.17 4.42
N SER A 26 0.56 7.98 4.47
CA SER A 26 1.63 7.58 3.55
C SER A 26 1.24 7.75 2.07
N GLN A 27 0.16 7.13 1.62
CA GLN A 27 -0.32 7.27 0.23
C GLN A 27 -0.86 8.67 -0.07
N GLY A 28 -1.69 9.24 0.82
CA GLY A 28 -2.28 10.56 0.59
C GLY A 28 -1.24 11.67 0.40
N ARG A 29 -0.17 11.64 1.20
CA ARG A 29 0.95 12.58 1.06
C ARG A 29 1.68 12.40 -0.26
N ALA A 30 2.03 11.16 -0.62
CA ALA A 30 2.74 10.86 -1.86
C ALA A 30 1.92 11.27 -3.09
N HIS A 31 0.64 10.89 -3.14
CA HIS A 31 -0.25 11.25 -4.24
C HIS A 31 -0.41 12.77 -4.38
N ALA A 32 -0.72 13.47 -3.28
CA ALA A 32 -0.93 14.91 -3.31
C ALA A 32 0.32 15.66 -3.80
N LEU A 33 1.50 15.31 -3.31
CA LEU A 33 2.76 15.92 -3.71
C LEU A 33 3.12 15.62 -5.16
N ASN A 34 2.96 14.38 -5.61
CA ASN A 34 3.29 13.98 -6.98
C ASN A 34 2.34 14.64 -8.00
N LEU A 35 1.04 14.71 -7.69
CA LEU A 35 0.05 15.40 -8.51
C LEU A 35 0.34 16.91 -8.62
N ARG A 36 0.65 17.56 -7.49
CA ARG A 36 1.06 18.97 -7.50
C ARG A 36 2.28 19.19 -8.38
N ASP A 37 3.32 18.36 -8.21
CA ASP A 37 4.57 18.48 -8.97
C ASP A 37 4.37 18.10 -10.46
N SER A 38 3.27 17.41 -10.79
CA SER A 38 2.81 17.13 -12.16
C SER A 38 1.89 18.23 -12.73
N GLY A 39 1.66 19.32 -11.98
CA GLY A 39 0.91 20.49 -12.44
C GLY A 39 -0.61 20.41 -12.28
N TYR A 40 -1.12 19.49 -11.43
CA TYR A 40 -2.55 19.43 -11.11
C TYR A 40 -2.94 20.39 -9.99
N ASP A 41 -4.18 20.91 -10.04
CA ASP A 41 -4.80 21.66 -8.94
C ASP A 41 -5.21 20.67 -7.83
N VAL A 42 -4.46 20.67 -6.72
CA VAL A 42 -4.63 19.72 -5.61
C VAL A 42 -4.97 20.45 -4.33
N VAL A 43 -6.02 20.00 -3.66
CA VAL A 43 -6.35 20.40 -2.29
C VAL A 43 -6.37 19.18 -1.37
N VAL A 44 -5.79 19.30 -0.17
CA VAL A 44 -5.80 18.23 0.84
C VAL A 44 -6.96 18.44 1.79
N GLY A 45 -7.84 17.45 1.89
CA GLY A 45 -8.97 17.43 2.82
C GLY A 45 -8.64 16.64 4.08
N VAL A 46 -8.39 17.33 5.19
CA VAL A 46 -8.08 16.72 6.49
C VAL A 46 -8.62 17.58 7.63
N ARG A 47 -8.93 16.96 8.78
CA ARG A 47 -9.27 17.69 10.00
C ARG A 47 -8.03 18.37 10.59
N LYS A 48 -8.22 19.45 11.35
CA LYS A 48 -7.13 20.12 12.07
C LYS A 48 -6.37 19.11 12.94
N GLY A 49 -5.03 19.13 12.86
CA GLY A 49 -4.15 18.20 13.57
C GLY A 49 -2.82 17.97 12.83
N ARG A 50 -2.11 16.89 13.16
CA ARG A 50 -0.78 16.59 12.62
C ARG A 50 -0.75 16.58 11.08
N SER A 51 -1.71 15.91 10.42
CA SER A 51 -1.79 15.83 8.96
C SER A 51 -2.04 17.20 8.32
N TRP A 52 -2.86 18.04 8.94
CA TRP A 52 -3.11 19.42 8.51
C TRP A 52 -1.83 20.26 8.53
N THR A 53 -1.12 20.22 9.66
CA THR A 53 0.14 20.96 9.83
C THR A 53 1.19 20.48 8.84
N GLN A 54 1.29 19.16 8.64
CA GLN A 54 2.25 18.59 7.71
C GLN A 54 1.95 18.98 6.25
N ALA A 55 0.69 18.91 5.83
CA ALA A 55 0.31 19.29 4.46
C ALA A 55 0.57 20.78 4.17
N LYS A 56 0.32 21.65 5.14
CA LYS A 56 0.70 23.08 5.05
C LYS A 56 2.22 23.28 4.95
N LYS A 57 2.99 22.55 5.78
CA LYS A 57 4.46 22.60 5.72
C LYS A 57 5.00 22.14 4.37
N ASP A 58 4.34 21.16 3.76
CA ASP A 58 4.66 20.64 2.42
C ASP A 58 4.19 21.59 1.28
N GLY A 59 3.59 22.74 1.60
CA GLY A 59 3.18 23.76 0.64
C GLY A 59 1.90 23.44 -0.15
N LEU A 60 1.01 22.60 0.40
CA LEU A 60 -0.26 22.25 -0.22
C LEU A 60 -1.42 23.11 0.32
N PRO A 61 -2.42 23.48 -0.50
CA PRO A 61 -3.71 23.96 -0.03
C PRO A 61 -4.37 22.92 0.87
N VAL A 62 -4.87 23.34 2.04
CA VAL A 62 -5.49 22.43 3.03
C VAL A 62 -6.82 23.00 3.48
N ALA A 63 -7.84 22.15 3.49
CA ALA A 63 -9.18 22.49 3.97
C ALA A 63 -9.77 21.33 4.81
N GLU A 64 -10.85 21.61 5.55
CA GLU A 64 -11.68 20.54 6.12
C GLU A 64 -12.27 19.68 4.99
N PRO A 65 -12.53 18.38 5.20
CA PRO A 65 -12.92 17.47 4.12
C PRO A 65 -14.10 17.96 3.29
N ALA A 66 -15.13 18.54 3.89
CA ALA A 66 -16.29 19.08 3.17
C ALA A 66 -15.91 20.25 2.24
N ALA A 67 -15.14 21.20 2.74
CA ALA A 67 -14.69 22.35 1.93
C ALA A 67 -13.65 21.92 0.86
N ALA A 68 -12.87 20.89 1.11
CA ALA A 68 -11.89 20.40 0.12
C ALA A 68 -12.56 19.82 -1.12
N ILE A 69 -13.73 19.20 -0.99
CA ILE A 69 -14.44 18.57 -2.12
C ILE A 69 -15.30 19.54 -2.93
N GLU A 70 -15.51 20.77 -2.46
CA GLU A 70 -16.28 21.78 -3.20
C GLU A 70 -15.59 22.10 -4.55
N GLY A 71 -16.35 21.92 -5.63
CA GLY A 71 -15.86 22.11 -6.99
C GLY A 71 -14.80 21.07 -7.45
N ALA A 72 -14.58 19.98 -6.69
CA ALA A 72 -13.63 18.96 -7.08
C ALA A 72 -14.23 17.97 -8.09
N GLN A 73 -13.60 17.83 -9.26
CA GLN A 73 -13.98 16.87 -10.29
C GLN A 73 -13.45 15.46 -9.99
N LEU A 74 -12.47 15.34 -9.07
CA LEU A 74 -11.97 14.06 -8.59
C LEU A 74 -11.74 14.11 -7.08
N VAL A 75 -12.29 13.13 -6.37
CA VAL A 75 -12.14 12.96 -4.91
C VAL A 75 -11.40 11.66 -4.64
N ALA A 76 -10.17 11.75 -4.15
CA ALA A 76 -9.35 10.61 -3.78
C ALA A 76 -9.54 10.28 -2.29
N MET A 77 -10.15 9.13 -2.00
CA MET A 77 -10.44 8.63 -0.64
C MET A 77 -9.22 7.91 -0.07
N LEU A 78 -8.24 8.66 0.44
CA LEU A 78 -6.95 8.14 0.93
C LEU A 78 -6.82 8.17 2.46
N VAL A 79 -7.94 8.25 3.17
CA VAL A 79 -8.01 7.97 4.61
C VAL A 79 -8.01 6.45 4.84
N PRO A 80 -7.67 5.96 6.07
CA PRO A 80 -7.72 4.53 6.38
C PRO A 80 -9.08 3.89 6.06
N ASP A 81 -9.08 2.64 5.59
CA ASP A 81 -10.26 1.94 5.05
C ASP A 81 -11.50 2.03 5.95
N LEU A 82 -11.33 1.78 7.25
CA LEU A 82 -12.45 1.80 8.19
C LEU A 82 -12.97 3.20 8.50
N THR A 83 -12.27 4.25 8.07
CA THR A 83 -12.68 5.65 8.16
C THR A 83 -13.41 6.11 6.89
N GLN A 84 -13.21 5.44 5.76
CA GLN A 84 -13.79 5.85 4.47
C GLN A 84 -15.33 5.80 4.48
N LYS A 85 -15.91 4.73 5.02
CA LYS A 85 -17.39 4.57 5.05
C LYS A 85 -18.10 5.71 5.78
N PRO A 86 -17.76 6.06 7.04
CA PRO A 86 -18.39 7.19 7.72
C PRO A 86 -18.10 8.52 7.03
N LEU A 87 -16.88 8.72 6.52
CA LEU A 87 -16.54 9.94 5.78
C LEU A 87 -17.35 10.07 4.48
N TYR A 88 -17.51 9.00 3.72
CA TYR A 88 -18.36 9.00 2.52
C TYR A 88 -19.83 9.28 2.86
N ALA A 89 -20.35 8.71 3.94
CA ALA A 89 -21.71 8.97 4.40
C ALA A 89 -21.94 10.46 4.75
N GLU A 90 -20.93 11.13 5.30
CA GLU A 90 -20.93 12.56 5.59
C GLU A 90 -20.88 13.40 4.30
N LEU A 91 -20.02 13.03 3.36
CA LEU A 91 -19.65 13.89 2.23
C LEU A 91 -20.41 13.61 0.92
N HIS A 92 -21.04 12.43 0.76
CA HIS A 92 -21.55 11.98 -0.54
C HIS A 92 -22.54 12.93 -1.22
N LYS A 93 -23.30 13.70 -0.45
CA LYS A 93 -24.25 14.70 -0.98
C LYS A 93 -23.56 15.95 -1.52
N HIS A 94 -22.35 16.24 -1.07
CA HIS A 94 -21.57 17.42 -1.42
C HIS A 94 -20.54 17.16 -2.52
N ILE A 95 -20.33 15.87 -2.90
CA ILE A 95 -19.49 15.54 -4.06
C ILE A 95 -20.18 15.99 -5.33
N GLU A 96 -19.46 16.69 -6.20
CA GLU A 96 -19.99 17.20 -7.47
C GLU A 96 -20.63 16.11 -8.31
N GLN A 97 -21.68 16.45 -9.03
CA GLN A 97 -22.35 15.51 -9.93
C GLN A 97 -21.40 15.10 -11.06
N GLY A 98 -21.31 13.81 -11.36
CA GLY A 98 -20.43 13.29 -12.39
C GLY A 98 -18.95 13.30 -12.03
N ALA A 99 -18.59 13.64 -10.78
CA ALA A 99 -17.22 13.58 -10.31
C ALA A 99 -16.69 12.14 -10.31
N THR A 100 -15.37 12.02 -10.16
CA THR A 100 -14.70 10.72 -10.02
C THR A 100 -14.36 10.47 -8.56
N LEU A 101 -14.80 9.34 -8.02
CA LEU A 101 -14.41 8.85 -6.71
C LEU A 101 -13.29 7.82 -6.88
N LEU A 102 -12.14 8.08 -6.28
CA LEU A 102 -10.93 7.28 -6.40
C LEU A 102 -10.56 6.62 -5.08
N PHE A 103 -10.14 5.36 -5.17
CA PHE A 103 -9.58 4.57 -4.08
C PHE A 103 -8.19 4.09 -4.43
N ALA A 104 -7.29 3.96 -3.44
CA ALA A 104 -5.98 3.35 -3.62
C ALA A 104 -5.95 1.87 -3.22
N HIS A 105 -7.03 1.37 -2.60
CA HIS A 105 -7.27 -0.03 -2.26
C HIS A 105 -8.78 -0.32 -2.37
N GLY A 106 -9.13 -1.51 -2.87
CA GLY A 106 -10.51 -1.81 -3.24
C GLY A 106 -11.43 -2.24 -2.09
N PHE A 107 -10.98 -2.30 -0.83
CA PHE A 107 -11.68 -2.86 0.34
C PHE A 107 -13.14 -2.43 0.45
N ASN A 108 -13.39 -1.12 0.45
CA ASN A 108 -14.71 -0.58 0.72
C ASN A 108 -15.72 -0.79 -0.43
N ILE A 109 -15.24 -0.90 -1.66
CA ILE A 109 -16.07 -1.18 -2.83
C ILE A 109 -16.30 -2.69 -2.97
N HIS A 110 -15.23 -3.50 -2.91
CA HIS A 110 -15.30 -4.96 -3.05
C HIS A 110 -16.18 -5.59 -1.94
N PHE A 111 -15.94 -5.23 -0.69
CA PHE A 111 -16.74 -5.74 0.45
C PHE A 111 -18.02 -4.93 0.70
N LYS A 112 -18.46 -4.11 -0.25
CA LYS A 112 -19.74 -3.39 -0.23
C LYS A 112 -19.97 -2.52 1.01
N GLN A 113 -18.89 -1.97 1.58
CA GLN A 113 -18.98 -1.06 2.71
C GLN A 113 -19.43 0.33 2.27
N ILE A 114 -19.07 0.75 1.06
CA ILE A 114 -19.51 1.97 0.40
C ILE A 114 -20.30 1.59 -0.84
N LYS A 115 -21.46 2.20 -1.00
CA LYS A 115 -22.25 2.15 -2.25
C LYS A 115 -22.23 3.54 -2.86
N PRO A 116 -21.35 3.77 -3.87
CA PRO A 116 -21.25 5.08 -4.49
C PRO A 116 -22.53 5.49 -5.20
N ARG A 117 -22.76 6.80 -5.31
CA ARG A 117 -23.83 7.36 -6.15
C ARG A 117 -23.64 6.90 -7.59
N LYS A 118 -24.76 6.69 -8.31
CA LYS A 118 -24.75 6.14 -9.68
C LYS A 118 -24.17 7.08 -10.73
N ASP A 119 -24.15 8.37 -10.46
CA ASP A 119 -23.61 9.42 -11.31
C ASP A 119 -22.08 9.54 -11.26
N LEU A 120 -21.44 8.93 -10.26
CA LEU A 120 -20.00 9.02 -10.08
C LEU A 120 -19.24 7.97 -10.91
N ASP A 121 -18.15 8.37 -11.53
CA ASP A 121 -17.12 7.40 -11.93
C ASP A 121 -16.46 6.85 -10.65
N VAL A 122 -16.21 5.54 -10.62
CA VAL A 122 -15.53 4.92 -9.47
C VAL A 122 -14.33 4.16 -9.98
N VAL A 123 -13.15 4.60 -9.56
CA VAL A 123 -11.87 4.07 -10.03
C VAL A 123 -10.96 3.67 -8.87
N LEU A 124 -10.09 2.73 -9.17
CA LEU A 124 -8.99 2.32 -8.30
C LEU A 124 -7.68 2.69 -8.97
N ILE A 125 -6.77 3.31 -8.22
CA ILE A 125 -5.37 3.48 -8.60
C ILE A 125 -4.52 3.05 -7.40
N ALA A 126 -3.93 1.86 -7.49
CA ALA A 126 -3.18 1.22 -6.42
C ALA A 126 -1.69 1.09 -6.79
N PRO A 127 -0.83 2.01 -6.36
CA PRO A 127 0.61 1.83 -6.47
C PRO A 127 1.05 0.60 -5.66
N LYS A 128 1.89 -0.26 -6.26
CA LYS A 128 2.39 -1.47 -5.59
C LYS A 128 3.66 -1.18 -4.80
N GLY A 129 3.49 -0.42 -3.74
CA GLY A 129 4.53 -0.03 -2.79
C GLY A 129 4.05 1.01 -1.77
N PRO A 130 4.75 1.15 -0.64
CA PRO A 130 4.42 2.15 0.37
C PRO A 130 4.55 3.57 -0.18
N GLY A 131 3.74 4.49 0.34
CA GLY A 131 3.66 5.86 -0.19
C GLY A 131 4.97 6.62 -0.18
N ASP A 132 5.82 6.40 0.82
CA ASP A 132 7.17 7.00 0.86
C ASP A 132 8.00 6.56 -0.37
N LEU A 133 7.96 5.29 -0.72
CA LEU A 133 8.63 4.78 -1.93
C LEU A 133 8.02 5.39 -3.20
N VAL A 134 6.69 5.54 -3.26
CA VAL A 134 6.00 6.20 -4.39
C VAL A 134 6.53 7.63 -4.56
N ARG A 135 6.71 8.38 -3.46
CA ARG A 135 7.26 9.74 -3.51
C ARG A 135 8.74 9.75 -3.94
N ARG A 136 9.58 8.94 -3.33
CA ARG A 136 11.02 8.87 -3.65
C ARG A 136 11.28 8.48 -5.10
N GLN A 137 10.60 7.45 -5.59
CA GLN A 137 10.73 7.03 -7.00
C GLN A 137 10.30 8.15 -7.96
N TYR A 138 9.20 8.86 -7.65
CA TYR A 138 8.75 9.99 -8.45
C TYR A 138 9.80 11.09 -8.52
N GLN A 139 10.39 11.49 -7.40
CA GLN A 139 11.44 12.53 -7.32
C GLN A 139 12.71 12.15 -8.10
N GLN A 140 12.99 10.85 -8.21
CA GLN A 140 14.11 10.31 -9.00
C GLN A 140 13.79 10.15 -10.49
N GLY A 141 12.64 10.65 -10.97
CA GLY A 141 12.20 10.47 -12.35
C GLY A 141 11.72 9.06 -12.69
N ARG A 142 11.63 8.17 -11.69
CA ARG A 142 11.13 6.80 -11.78
C ARG A 142 9.65 6.72 -11.37
N GLY A 143 9.09 5.52 -11.30
CA GLY A 143 7.72 5.30 -10.84
C GLY A 143 7.53 3.91 -10.23
N VAL A 144 6.63 3.82 -9.26
CA VAL A 144 6.15 2.56 -8.73
C VAL A 144 5.04 2.04 -9.66
N PRO A 145 5.08 0.79 -10.11
CA PRO A 145 4.00 0.21 -10.89
C PRO A 145 2.64 0.34 -10.20
N CYS A 146 1.60 0.61 -10.98
CA CYS A 146 0.25 0.78 -10.45
C CYS A 146 -0.71 -0.24 -11.06
N LEU A 147 -1.69 -0.67 -10.26
CA LEU A 147 -2.90 -1.30 -10.75
C LEU A 147 -4.00 -0.25 -10.92
N ILE A 148 -4.81 -0.38 -11.97
CA ILE A 148 -6.02 0.43 -12.14
C ILE A 148 -7.23 -0.48 -12.35
N ALA A 149 -8.38 -0.06 -11.82
CA ALA A 149 -9.65 -0.71 -12.07
C ALA A 149 -10.80 0.31 -12.16
N VAL A 150 -11.88 -0.07 -12.81
CA VAL A 150 -13.09 0.74 -12.93
C VAL A 150 -14.28 -0.05 -12.41
N ALA A 151 -14.95 0.47 -11.37
CA ALA A 151 -16.18 -0.13 -10.82
C ALA A 151 -17.45 0.53 -11.39
N GLN A 152 -17.42 1.85 -11.65
CA GLN A 152 -18.52 2.60 -12.28
C GLN A 152 -17.94 3.56 -13.33
N ASN A 153 -18.65 3.71 -14.46
CA ASN A 153 -18.20 4.52 -15.58
C ASN A 153 -19.38 5.23 -16.32
N PRO A 154 -20.21 6.02 -15.59
CA PRO A 154 -21.30 6.76 -16.22
C PRO A 154 -20.83 7.79 -17.22
N SER A 155 -19.66 8.41 -17.01
CA SER A 155 -19.07 9.37 -17.93
C SER A 155 -18.49 8.74 -19.20
N LYS A 156 -18.32 7.41 -19.25
CA LYS A 156 -17.58 6.64 -20.28
C LYS A 156 -16.09 7.05 -20.37
N ARG A 157 -15.57 7.80 -19.41
CA ARG A 157 -14.19 8.28 -19.36
C ARG A 157 -13.41 7.87 -18.10
N ALA A 158 -14.00 7.06 -17.22
CA ALA A 158 -13.39 6.66 -15.95
C ALA A 158 -11.98 6.10 -16.12
N LYS A 159 -11.76 5.22 -17.10
CA LYS A 159 -10.44 4.64 -17.39
C LYS A 159 -9.40 5.68 -17.83
N ALA A 160 -9.80 6.61 -18.71
CA ALA A 160 -8.91 7.69 -19.16
C ALA A 160 -8.50 8.59 -17.97
N LYS A 161 -9.44 8.90 -17.08
CA LYS A 161 -9.16 9.67 -15.84
C LYS A 161 -8.24 8.88 -14.89
N ALA A 162 -8.45 7.56 -14.74
CA ALA A 162 -7.60 6.71 -13.92
C ALA A 162 -6.15 6.66 -14.44
N LEU A 163 -5.96 6.51 -15.75
CA LEU A 163 -4.64 6.54 -16.39
C LEU A 163 -3.95 7.90 -16.24
N ALA A 164 -4.69 9.01 -16.42
CA ALA A 164 -4.15 10.35 -16.23
C ALA A 164 -3.72 10.61 -14.79
N TYR A 165 -4.50 10.13 -13.81
CA TYR A 165 -4.11 10.21 -12.40
C TYR A 165 -2.88 9.33 -12.10
N ALA A 166 -2.85 8.10 -12.60
CA ALA A 166 -1.70 7.20 -12.45
C ALA A 166 -0.42 7.80 -13.04
N ASP A 167 -0.52 8.50 -14.19
CA ASP A 167 0.58 9.27 -14.78
C ASP A 167 1.02 10.42 -13.86
N GLY A 168 0.06 11.18 -13.35
CA GLY A 168 0.31 12.29 -12.42
C GLY A 168 1.05 11.89 -11.15
N ILE A 169 0.85 10.68 -10.66
CA ILE A 169 1.61 10.15 -9.52
C ILE A 169 2.90 9.42 -9.92
N GLY A 170 3.22 9.31 -11.23
CA GLY A 170 4.42 8.68 -11.77
C GLY A 170 4.28 7.18 -12.07
N GLY A 171 3.10 6.59 -11.88
CA GLY A 171 2.86 5.15 -12.04
C GLY A 171 3.15 4.64 -13.45
N THR A 172 2.86 5.43 -14.48
CA THR A 172 3.11 5.06 -15.90
C THR A 172 4.58 4.89 -16.26
N ARG A 173 5.50 5.45 -15.46
CA ARG A 173 6.94 5.25 -15.62
C ARG A 173 7.36 3.83 -15.20
N GLY A 174 6.66 3.25 -14.22
CA GLY A 174 6.83 1.85 -13.79
C GLY A 174 5.92 0.86 -14.52
N GLY A 175 4.94 1.38 -15.26
CA GLY A 175 3.90 0.60 -15.92
C GLY A 175 2.60 0.51 -15.13
N VAL A 176 1.47 0.55 -15.85
CA VAL A 176 0.13 0.46 -15.25
C VAL A 176 -0.58 -0.76 -15.81
N LEU A 177 -1.07 -1.62 -14.94
CA LEU A 177 -1.81 -2.83 -15.30
C LEU A 177 -3.29 -2.65 -14.95
N GLU A 178 -4.18 -2.98 -15.89
CA GLU A 178 -5.62 -3.01 -15.64
C GLU A 178 -6.03 -4.31 -14.96
N THR A 179 -6.85 -4.18 -13.93
CA THR A 179 -7.38 -5.28 -13.12
C THR A 179 -8.84 -5.01 -12.74
N THR A 180 -9.34 -5.71 -11.73
CA THR A 180 -10.66 -5.47 -11.13
C THR A 180 -10.50 -5.08 -9.65
N PHE A 181 -11.54 -4.44 -9.07
CA PHE A 181 -11.56 -4.17 -7.64
C PHE A 181 -11.46 -5.45 -6.80
N ALA A 182 -12.07 -6.55 -7.26
CA ALA A 182 -11.99 -7.84 -6.59
C ALA A 182 -10.56 -8.39 -6.61
N GLU A 183 -9.96 -8.49 -7.79
CA GLU A 183 -8.62 -9.05 -7.95
C GLU A 183 -7.57 -8.24 -7.19
N GLU A 184 -7.61 -6.90 -7.29
CA GLU A 184 -6.68 -6.05 -6.53
C GLU A 184 -6.85 -6.26 -5.02
N THR A 185 -8.09 -6.18 -4.51
CA THR A 185 -8.33 -6.29 -3.06
C THR A 185 -7.94 -7.65 -2.50
N GLU A 186 -8.28 -8.73 -3.20
CA GLU A 186 -8.00 -10.08 -2.74
C GLU A 186 -6.51 -10.40 -2.78
N THR A 187 -5.83 -10.00 -3.85
CA THR A 187 -4.38 -10.26 -4.00
C THR A 187 -3.54 -9.38 -3.11
N ASP A 188 -3.92 -8.13 -2.88
CA ASP A 188 -3.24 -7.21 -1.98
C ASP A 188 -3.33 -7.71 -0.53
N LEU A 189 -4.54 -7.98 -0.03
CA LEU A 189 -4.75 -8.55 1.30
C LEU A 189 -4.04 -9.90 1.49
N PHE A 190 -4.05 -10.75 0.48
CA PHE A 190 -3.31 -12.02 0.53
C PHE A 190 -1.80 -11.78 0.60
N GLY A 191 -1.27 -10.91 -0.24
CA GLY A 191 0.14 -10.55 -0.28
C GLY A 191 0.63 -10.03 1.07
N GLU A 192 -0.11 -9.09 1.66
CA GLU A 192 0.22 -8.53 2.99
C GLU A 192 0.22 -9.59 4.09
N GLN A 193 -0.81 -10.44 4.13
CA GLN A 193 -1.00 -11.42 5.20
C GLN A 193 -0.06 -12.61 5.08
N ALA A 194 0.05 -13.20 3.89
CA ALA A 194 0.73 -14.46 3.70
C ALA A 194 2.21 -14.34 3.34
N VAL A 195 2.66 -13.21 2.77
CA VAL A 195 4.01 -13.07 2.22
C VAL A 195 4.72 -11.82 2.73
N LEU A 196 4.22 -10.62 2.38
CA LEU A 196 4.99 -9.37 2.47
C LEU A 196 5.19 -8.89 3.91
N CYS A 197 4.14 -8.94 4.71
CA CYS A 197 4.17 -8.49 6.10
C CYS A 197 4.09 -9.70 7.05
N GLY A 198 2.94 -10.38 7.10
CA GLY A 198 2.73 -11.47 8.06
C GLY A 198 3.72 -12.61 7.88
N GLY A 199 3.80 -13.20 6.68
CA GLY A 199 4.68 -14.34 6.41
C GLY A 199 6.17 -14.02 6.62
N ALA A 200 6.65 -12.90 6.05
CA ALA A 200 8.06 -12.51 6.17
C ALA A 200 8.45 -12.19 7.62
N THR A 201 7.61 -11.44 8.35
CA THR A 201 7.89 -11.07 9.74
C THR A 201 7.95 -12.31 10.63
N GLU A 202 6.99 -13.23 10.52
CA GLU A 202 7.00 -14.48 11.31
C GLU A 202 8.20 -15.35 10.98
N LEU A 203 8.61 -15.46 9.70
CA LEU A 203 9.81 -16.21 9.31
C LEU A 203 11.06 -15.63 9.97
N VAL A 204 11.22 -14.31 9.94
CA VAL A 204 12.35 -13.60 10.57
C VAL A 204 12.35 -13.81 12.08
N VAL A 205 11.21 -13.62 12.74
CA VAL A 205 11.10 -13.78 14.20
C VAL A 205 11.43 -15.20 14.61
N LYS A 206 10.86 -16.21 13.93
CA LYS A 206 11.14 -17.63 14.27
C LYS A 206 12.59 -18.02 13.99
N GLY A 207 13.21 -17.51 12.95
CA GLY A 207 14.64 -17.70 12.70
C GLY A 207 15.50 -17.09 13.81
N TYR A 208 15.22 -15.84 14.18
CA TYR A 208 15.90 -15.15 15.27
C TYR A 208 15.75 -15.89 16.62
N GLU A 209 14.52 -16.24 17.01
CA GLU A 209 14.25 -16.98 18.24
C GLU A 209 15.03 -18.30 18.28
N THR A 210 15.00 -19.07 17.19
CA THR A 210 15.71 -20.36 17.09
C THR A 210 17.21 -20.23 17.34
N LEU A 211 17.85 -19.21 16.79
CA LEU A 211 19.28 -18.98 17.00
C LEU A 211 19.58 -18.53 18.44
N VAL A 212 18.79 -17.62 18.99
CA VAL A 212 18.97 -17.13 20.36
C VAL A 212 18.74 -18.24 21.40
N GLU A 213 17.71 -19.06 21.22
CA GLU A 213 17.44 -20.23 22.06
C GLU A 213 18.56 -21.28 22.03
N ALA A 214 19.23 -21.40 20.88
CA ALA A 214 20.41 -22.26 20.73
C ALA A 214 21.70 -21.66 21.34
N GLY A 215 21.63 -20.46 21.95
CA GLY A 215 22.73 -19.79 22.63
C GLY A 215 23.59 -18.87 21.78
N TYR A 216 23.19 -18.60 20.54
CA TYR A 216 23.91 -17.63 19.69
C TYR A 216 23.64 -16.19 20.14
N GLN A 217 24.58 -15.30 19.84
CA GLN A 217 24.47 -13.89 20.19
C GLN A 217 23.27 -13.23 19.48
N PRO A 218 22.37 -12.53 20.19
CA PRO A 218 21.21 -11.87 19.58
C PRO A 218 21.55 -10.89 18.44
N ALA A 219 22.72 -10.21 18.53
CA ALA A 219 23.18 -9.31 17.47
C ALA A 219 23.52 -10.08 16.19
N VAL A 220 24.16 -11.24 16.29
CA VAL A 220 24.44 -12.12 15.15
C VAL A 220 23.14 -12.64 14.55
N ALA A 221 22.23 -13.17 15.39
CA ALA A 221 20.91 -13.64 14.95
C ALA A 221 20.10 -12.55 14.23
N TYR A 222 20.19 -11.29 14.68
CA TYR A 222 19.57 -10.14 14.00
C TYR A 222 20.16 -9.90 12.61
N TYR A 223 21.49 -9.93 12.48
CA TYR A 223 22.12 -9.74 11.17
C TYR A 223 21.72 -10.83 10.19
N GLU A 224 21.79 -12.09 10.61
CA GLU A 224 21.51 -13.26 9.75
C GLU A 224 20.02 -13.37 9.34
N CYS A 225 19.10 -13.08 10.26
CA CYS A 225 17.67 -13.32 10.01
C CYS A 225 16.92 -12.10 9.49
N LEU A 226 17.37 -10.87 9.80
CA LEU A 226 16.64 -9.65 9.42
C LEU A 226 17.45 -8.73 8.52
N HIS A 227 18.65 -8.33 8.95
CA HIS A 227 19.40 -7.31 8.22
C HIS A 227 19.79 -7.80 6.81
N GLU A 228 20.35 -8.99 6.72
CA GLU A 228 20.81 -9.56 5.44
C GLU A 228 19.65 -9.95 4.52
N LEU A 229 18.47 -10.27 5.07
CA LEU A 229 17.30 -10.57 4.27
C LEU A 229 16.97 -9.44 3.27
N LYS A 230 17.14 -8.18 3.68
CA LYS A 230 16.92 -7.03 2.78
C LYS A 230 17.82 -7.11 1.56
N LEU A 231 19.09 -7.49 1.72
CA LEU A 231 20.06 -7.57 0.63
C LEU A 231 19.72 -8.73 -0.34
N ILE A 232 19.23 -9.84 0.20
CA ILE A 232 18.72 -10.95 -0.62
C ILE A 232 17.44 -10.57 -1.35
N VAL A 233 16.54 -9.85 -0.70
CA VAL A 233 15.30 -9.33 -1.33
C VAL A 233 15.63 -8.35 -2.45
N ASP A 234 16.67 -7.52 -2.33
CA ASP A 234 17.11 -6.65 -3.40
C ASP A 234 17.51 -7.46 -4.66
N LEU A 235 18.27 -8.54 -4.50
CA LEU A 235 18.64 -9.41 -5.62
C LEU A 235 17.40 -10.04 -6.28
N LEU A 236 16.44 -10.50 -5.48
CA LEU A 236 15.17 -11.03 -5.97
C LEU A 236 14.37 -9.94 -6.71
N HIS A 237 14.33 -8.73 -6.19
CA HIS A 237 13.63 -7.59 -6.81
C HIS A 237 14.27 -7.19 -8.15
N GLU A 238 15.58 -7.12 -8.20
CA GLU A 238 16.33 -6.64 -9.37
C GLU A 238 16.39 -7.64 -10.52
N GLY A 239 16.33 -8.95 -10.26
CA GLY A 239 16.49 -9.95 -11.32
C GLY A 239 15.95 -11.34 -11.02
N GLY A 240 15.02 -11.41 -10.06
CA GLY A 240 14.34 -12.66 -9.70
C GLY A 240 15.24 -13.69 -9.04
N ILE A 241 14.72 -14.91 -8.92
CA ILE A 241 15.43 -16.06 -8.35
C ILE A 241 16.76 -16.31 -9.07
N THR A 242 16.79 -16.10 -10.38
CA THR A 242 18.00 -16.28 -11.20
C THR A 242 19.14 -15.37 -10.75
N LYS A 243 18.83 -14.07 -10.51
CA LYS A 243 19.86 -13.14 -10.03
C LYS A 243 20.30 -13.47 -8.62
N MET A 244 19.37 -13.77 -7.72
CA MET A 244 19.69 -14.18 -6.37
C MET A 244 20.64 -15.38 -6.38
N HIS A 245 20.33 -16.46 -7.10
CA HIS A 245 21.19 -17.64 -7.21
C HIS A 245 22.55 -17.32 -7.84
N ARG A 246 22.65 -16.38 -8.75
CA ARG A 246 23.93 -16.00 -9.36
C ARG A 246 24.89 -15.36 -8.37
N PHE A 247 24.39 -14.65 -7.36
CA PHE A 247 25.19 -13.85 -6.44
C PHE A 247 25.38 -14.47 -5.05
N ILE A 248 24.74 -15.60 -4.75
CA ILE A 248 24.96 -16.35 -3.52
C ILE A 248 25.93 -17.53 -3.76
N SER A 249 26.55 -18.04 -2.69
CA SER A 249 27.49 -19.18 -2.74
C SER A 249 26.80 -20.50 -3.11
N GLU A 250 27.55 -21.47 -3.60
CA GLU A 250 27.04 -22.83 -3.87
C GLU A 250 26.50 -23.50 -2.60
N THR A 251 27.13 -23.25 -1.45
CA THR A 251 26.65 -23.73 -0.15
C THR A 251 25.29 -23.16 0.22
N ALA A 252 25.09 -21.84 -0.01
CA ALA A 252 23.81 -21.19 0.23
C ALA A 252 22.72 -21.71 -0.72
N LYS A 253 23.03 -21.92 -2.02
CA LYS A 253 22.11 -22.52 -3.00
C LYS A 253 21.67 -23.93 -2.56
N TYR A 254 22.63 -24.76 -2.14
CA TYR A 254 22.32 -26.12 -1.68
C TYR A 254 21.41 -26.08 -0.45
N GLY A 255 21.67 -25.16 0.50
CA GLY A 255 20.81 -24.91 1.65
C GLY A 255 19.40 -24.49 1.26
N ASP A 256 19.28 -23.48 0.41
CA ASP A 256 18.02 -22.97 -0.12
C ASP A 256 17.18 -24.08 -0.75
N LEU A 257 17.74 -24.77 -1.75
CA LEU A 257 17.04 -25.80 -2.51
C LEU A 257 16.63 -27.03 -1.67
N THR A 258 17.36 -27.35 -0.61
CA THR A 258 17.13 -28.56 0.19
C THR A 258 16.44 -28.32 1.53
N ARG A 259 16.56 -27.12 2.13
CA ARG A 259 15.97 -26.76 3.44
C ARG A 259 14.79 -25.82 3.31
N GLY A 260 14.81 -24.89 2.36
CA GLY A 260 13.67 -24.00 2.09
C GLY A 260 12.33 -24.75 1.99
N PRO A 261 12.21 -25.81 1.16
CA PRO A 261 10.98 -26.60 1.05
C PRO A 261 10.56 -27.35 2.32
N ARG A 262 11.44 -27.50 3.32
CA ARG A 262 11.08 -28.11 4.63
C ARG A 262 10.35 -27.09 5.51
N ILE A 263 10.69 -25.79 5.40
CA ILE A 263 10.06 -24.70 6.14
C ILE A 263 8.76 -24.29 5.43
N ILE A 264 8.85 -23.90 4.17
CA ILE A 264 7.71 -23.48 3.36
C ILE A 264 7.25 -24.67 2.51
N ASN A 265 6.48 -25.54 3.12
CA ASN A 265 6.09 -26.84 2.59
C ASN A 265 4.62 -26.90 2.15
N LYS A 266 4.12 -28.11 1.86
CA LYS A 266 2.71 -28.32 1.44
C LYS A 266 1.71 -27.89 2.50
N THR A 267 2.04 -28.01 3.79
CA THR A 267 1.17 -27.57 4.90
C THR A 267 1.07 -26.06 4.93
N THR A 268 2.19 -25.36 4.79
CA THR A 268 2.22 -23.90 4.66
C THR A 268 1.37 -23.42 3.46
N LYS A 269 1.53 -24.08 2.30
CA LYS A 269 0.71 -23.76 1.11
C LYS A 269 -0.78 -24.04 1.34
N LYS A 270 -1.13 -25.06 2.11
CA LYS A 270 -2.53 -25.35 2.49
C LYS A 270 -3.11 -24.24 3.35
N GLU A 271 -2.33 -23.71 4.29
CA GLU A 271 -2.76 -22.57 5.11
C GLU A 271 -2.92 -21.28 4.28
N MET A 272 -1.99 -20.99 3.39
CA MET A 272 -2.12 -19.88 2.44
C MET A 272 -3.43 -19.96 1.63
N ARG A 273 -3.83 -21.14 1.17
CA ARG A 273 -5.12 -21.32 0.49
C ARG A 273 -6.33 -21.02 1.38
N LYS A 274 -6.27 -21.37 2.68
CA LYS A 274 -7.35 -21.03 3.62
C LYS A 274 -7.43 -19.52 3.85
N ILE A 275 -6.29 -18.86 4.04
CA ILE A 275 -6.22 -17.40 4.18
C ILE A 275 -6.84 -16.73 2.95
N LEU A 276 -6.47 -17.16 1.75
CA LEU A 276 -7.06 -16.63 0.51
C LEU A 276 -8.58 -16.86 0.48
N ALA A 277 -9.06 -18.05 0.81
CA ALA A 277 -10.48 -18.35 0.86
C ALA A 277 -11.23 -17.48 1.89
N GLU A 278 -10.64 -17.22 3.05
CA GLU A 278 -11.20 -16.32 4.08
C GLU A 278 -11.30 -14.87 3.59
N ILE A 279 -10.33 -14.41 2.79
CA ILE A 279 -10.36 -13.10 2.15
C ILE A 279 -11.49 -13.04 1.12
N GLN A 280 -11.54 -13.99 0.19
CA GLN A 280 -12.55 -14.07 -0.87
C GLN A 280 -13.97 -14.14 -0.34
N GLN A 281 -14.19 -14.87 0.74
CA GLN A 281 -15.48 -14.97 1.43
C GLN A 281 -15.80 -13.73 2.30
N GLY A 282 -14.91 -12.75 2.37
CA GLY A 282 -15.05 -11.55 3.20
C GLY A 282 -14.97 -11.82 4.72
N LYS A 283 -14.49 -13.00 5.14
CA LYS A 283 -14.37 -13.34 6.56
C LYS A 283 -13.37 -12.42 7.28
N PHE A 284 -12.19 -12.22 6.67
CA PHE A 284 -11.20 -11.28 7.20
C PHE A 284 -11.75 -9.86 7.30
N ALA A 285 -12.44 -9.38 6.27
CA ALA A 285 -13.02 -8.03 6.29
C ALA A 285 -14.04 -7.87 7.44
N ARG A 286 -14.92 -8.86 7.63
CA ARG A 286 -15.87 -8.83 8.77
C ARG A 286 -15.16 -8.83 10.12
N GLN A 287 -14.11 -9.64 10.28
CA GLN A 287 -13.31 -9.68 11.50
C GLN A 287 -12.66 -8.33 11.81
N TRP A 288 -12.02 -7.72 10.81
CA TRP A 288 -11.36 -6.42 10.98
C TRP A 288 -12.36 -5.28 11.30
N ILE A 289 -13.50 -5.27 10.62
CA ILE A 289 -14.58 -4.31 10.91
C ILE A 289 -15.09 -4.49 12.34
N ALA A 290 -15.30 -5.72 12.78
CA ALA A 290 -15.76 -6.03 14.15
C ALA A 290 -14.73 -5.62 15.20
N GLU A 291 -13.44 -5.94 14.97
CA GLU A 291 -12.33 -5.56 15.87
C GLU A 291 -12.23 -4.03 16.00
N ASN A 292 -12.39 -3.30 14.90
CA ASN A 292 -12.38 -1.84 14.94
C ASN A 292 -13.56 -1.29 15.76
N LYS A 293 -14.77 -1.84 15.58
CA LYS A 293 -15.95 -1.44 16.36
C LYS A 293 -15.79 -1.74 17.85
N ALA A 294 -15.09 -2.83 18.20
CA ALA A 294 -14.76 -3.22 19.57
C ALA A 294 -13.63 -2.41 20.22
N GLY A 295 -13.12 -1.36 19.53
CA GLY A 295 -12.06 -0.48 20.05
C GLY A 295 -10.65 -1.04 19.87
N ARG A 296 -10.44 -2.00 18.95
CA ARG A 296 -9.12 -2.55 18.57
C ARG A 296 -8.34 -3.20 19.71
N ARG A 297 -9.02 -3.82 20.67
CA ARG A 297 -8.38 -4.38 21.87
C ARG A 297 -7.41 -5.52 21.56
N LYS A 298 -7.84 -6.48 20.72
CA LYS A 298 -7.00 -7.61 20.31
C LYS A 298 -5.84 -7.12 19.45
N TYR A 299 -6.11 -6.30 18.45
CA TYR A 299 -5.11 -5.68 17.61
C TYR A 299 -4.03 -4.94 18.41
N SER A 300 -4.45 -4.08 19.35
CA SER A 300 -3.50 -3.32 20.18
C SER A 300 -2.64 -4.22 21.08
N LYS A 301 -3.20 -5.34 21.57
CA LYS A 301 -2.44 -6.33 22.36
C LYS A 301 -1.37 -7.01 21.51
N LEU A 302 -1.74 -7.47 20.31
CA LEU A 302 -0.82 -8.12 19.37
C LEU A 302 0.30 -7.16 18.94
N LEU A 303 -0.04 -5.94 18.52
CA LEU A 303 0.94 -4.94 18.13
C LEU A 303 1.91 -4.60 19.26
N LYS A 304 1.43 -4.49 20.51
CA LYS A 304 2.32 -4.27 21.66
C LYS A 304 3.26 -5.43 21.92
N ALA A 305 2.83 -6.68 21.67
CA ALA A 305 3.69 -7.85 21.80
C ALA A 305 4.82 -7.81 20.78
N ASP A 306 4.48 -7.56 19.52
CA ASP A 306 5.43 -7.43 18.41
C ASP A 306 6.49 -6.35 18.70
N LEU A 307 6.06 -5.15 19.03
CA LEU A 307 6.95 -4.01 19.30
C LEU A 307 7.81 -4.18 20.58
N ARG A 308 7.50 -5.15 21.44
CA ARG A 308 8.30 -5.48 22.63
C ARG A 308 9.22 -6.66 22.43
N HIS A 309 9.16 -7.32 21.28
CA HIS A 309 10.01 -8.46 20.98
C HIS A 309 11.49 -8.08 21.08
N SER A 310 12.34 -9.01 21.56
CA SER A 310 13.77 -8.73 21.78
C SER A 310 14.50 -8.34 20.49
N ILE A 311 14.07 -8.80 19.33
CA ILE A 311 14.61 -8.45 18.02
C ILE A 311 14.53 -6.93 17.76
N GLU A 312 13.46 -6.26 18.21
CA GLU A 312 13.30 -4.81 18.05
C GLU A 312 14.30 -4.02 18.89
N LYS A 313 14.52 -4.45 20.14
CA LYS A 313 15.51 -3.83 21.03
C LYS A 313 16.92 -3.97 20.47
N VAL A 314 17.29 -5.18 20.05
CA VAL A 314 18.60 -5.45 19.43
C VAL A 314 18.75 -4.69 18.13
N GLY A 315 17.72 -4.74 17.27
CA GLY A 315 17.71 -4.03 16.01
C GLY A 315 17.86 -2.52 16.15
N ALA A 316 17.19 -1.90 17.13
CA ALA A 316 17.34 -0.46 17.39
C ALA A 316 18.77 -0.08 17.73
N GLN A 317 19.45 -0.88 18.58
CA GLN A 317 20.86 -0.64 18.96
C GLN A 317 21.81 -0.76 17.75
N LEU A 318 21.55 -1.71 16.87
CA LEU A 318 22.39 -1.94 15.67
C LEU A 318 22.11 -0.90 14.59
N ARG A 319 20.85 -0.56 14.33
CA ARG A 319 20.47 0.50 13.36
C ARG A 319 21.01 1.87 13.76
N ALA A 320 21.09 2.18 15.04
CA ALA A 320 21.67 3.42 15.52
C ALA A 320 23.16 3.60 15.14
N ARG A 321 23.85 2.53 14.76
CA ARG A 321 25.24 2.56 14.25
C ARG A 321 25.31 2.71 12.73
N MET A 322 24.18 2.79 12.05
CA MET A 322 24.04 2.88 10.59
C MET A 322 23.31 4.18 10.22
N PRO A 323 24.00 5.35 10.27
CA PRO A 323 23.34 6.65 10.09
C PRO A 323 22.73 6.86 8.70
N TRP A 324 23.09 6.01 7.72
CA TRP A 324 22.47 5.99 6.39
C TRP A 324 21.10 5.29 6.33
N LEU A 325 20.71 4.56 7.40
CA LEU A 325 19.35 4.06 7.55
C LEU A 325 18.53 5.21 8.18
N GLU A 326 17.61 5.79 7.40
CA GLU A 326 16.74 6.85 7.90
C GLU A 326 15.99 6.37 9.16
N ALA A 327 16.07 7.15 10.22
CA ALA A 327 15.19 6.98 11.36
C ALA A 327 13.77 7.30 10.89
N GLY A 328 12.90 6.29 10.83
CA GLY A 328 11.49 6.38 10.41
C GLY A 328 10.64 7.22 11.39
#